data_99b2cbc79d4d71481f3382e1a3adc5b6
#
_entry.id   99b2cbc79d4d71481f3382e1a3adc5b6
#
_cell.length_a   1.000
_cell.length_b   1.000
_cell.length_c   1.000
_cell.angle_alpha   90.00
_cell.angle_beta   90.00
_cell.angle_gamma   90.00
#
_symmetry.space_group_name_H-M   'P 1'
#
loop_
_entity.id
_entity.type
_entity.pdbx_description
1 polymer ?
#
loop_
_entity_poly.entity_id
_entity_poly.type
_entity_poly.pdbx_seq_one_letter_code
_entity_poly.pdbx_strand_id
1 'polypeptide(L)'
;MSASFGLFRLQQVDSQIAHVETKLGKIQKTLEDDAELQAALEQIKAAEEEQRASEHAQHKSEDEAQSQQIKIQQAESSLYGGLVRNPKELQDLQADIASLKKHLAVLEERELQDMLRTESAQAAVKKAQLELSQIQARLGGEHRQLFEEKESLNHELDRLQSERQAAASAIAVNMLKAYDELRQQRRGVAVAEVSDNACRACGTILTAAIQQTARYTTELVHCPSCGRILYAV
;
A
#
# COMPACT_ATOMS: atom_id res chain seq x y z
N MET A 1 7.72 24.19 8.36
CA MET A 1 6.55 24.23 7.45
C MET A 1 5.30 24.19 8.31
N SER A 2 4.27 25.01 8.02
CA SER A 2 3.06 25.01 8.85
C SER A 2 2.35 23.66 8.78
N ALA A 3 1.71 23.24 9.87
CA ALA A 3 0.98 21.97 9.95
C ALA A 3 -0.12 21.88 8.86
N SER A 4 -0.76 23.01 8.54
CA SER A 4 -1.78 23.12 7.49
C SER A 4 -1.24 22.86 6.08
N PHE A 5 0.05 23.11 5.81
CA PHE A 5 0.68 22.81 4.50
C PHE A 5 0.75 21.31 4.22
N GLY A 6 1.16 20.51 5.23
CA GLY A 6 1.17 19.05 5.10
C GLY A 6 -0.21 18.48 4.78
N LEU A 7 -1.24 18.96 5.48
CA LEU A 7 -2.63 18.59 5.26
C LEU A 7 -3.17 19.07 3.90
N PHE A 8 -2.75 20.24 3.44
CA PHE A 8 -3.12 20.74 2.11
C PHE A 8 -2.54 19.84 1.00
N ARG A 9 -1.27 19.45 1.11
CA ARG A 9 -0.66 18.49 0.18
C ARG A 9 -1.36 17.13 0.21
N LEU A 10 -1.68 16.62 1.40
CA LEU A 10 -2.44 15.38 1.55
C LEU A 10 -3.80 15.48 0.85
N GLN A 11 -4.50 16.60 1.00
CA GLN A 11 -5.78 16.84 0.32
C GLN A 11 -5.65 16.86 -1.20
N GLN A 12 -4.56 17.39 -1.75
CA GLN A 12 -4.32 17.36 -3.20
C GLN A 12 -4.24 15.92 -3.70
N VAL A 13 -3.47 15.07 -3.02
CA VAL A 13 -3.37 13.64 -3.34
C VAL A 13 -4.72 12.93 -3.18
N ASP A 14 -5.41 13.17 -2.06
CA ASP A 14 -6.74 12.62 -1.81
C ASP A 14 -7.79 13.03 -2.86
N SER A 15 -7.67 14.23 -3.39
CA SER A 15 -8.55 14.72 -4.46
C SER A 15 -8.25 14.04 -5.80
N GLN A 16 -6.97 13.76 -6.08
CA GLN A 16 -6.55 12.99 -7.25
C GLN A 16 -7.04 11.55 -7.16
N ILE A 17 -6.87 10.90 -6.01
CA ILE A 17 -7.41 9.56 -5.74
C ILE A 17 -8.91 9.51 -6.02
N ALA A 18 -9.69 10.40 -5.44
CA ALA A 18 -11.14 10.46 -5.64
C ALA A 18 -11.54 10.68 -7.11
N HIS A 19 -10.75 11.45 -7.85
CA HIS A 19 -10.96 11.65 -9.28
C HIS A 19 -10.70 10.38 -10.10
N VAL A 20 -9.59 9.67 -9.82
CA VAL A 20 -9.24 8.40 -10.46
C VAL A 20 -10.30 7.34 -10.14
N GLU A 21 -10.69 7.20 -8.88
CA GLU A 21 -11.75 6.27 -8.46
C GLU A 21 -13.09 6.55 -9.16
N THR A 22 -13.44 7.83 -9.33
CA THR A 22 -14.65 8.23 -10.06
C THR A 22 -14.58 7.82 -11.53
N LYS A 23 -13.43 7.97 -12.18
CA LYS A 23 -13.22 7.53 -13.56
C LYS A 23 -13.30 6.01 -13.69
N LEU A 24 -12.60 5.28 -12.80
CA LEU A 24 -12.67 3.83 -12.74
C LEU A 24 -14.11 3.32 -12.57
N GLY A 25 -14.88 3.96 -11.69
CA GLY A 25 -16.29 3.62 -11.50
C GLY A 25 -17.16 3.85 -12.74
N LYS A 26 -16.87 4.88 -13.56
CA LYS A 26 -17.57 5.09 -14.84
C LYS A 26 -17.21 4.03 -15.86
N ILE A 27 -15.92 3.75 -16.03
CA ILE A 27 -15.46 2.69 -16.94
C ILE A 27 -16.07 1.35 -16.54
N GLN A 28 -16.05 1.04 -15.24
CA GLN A 28 -16.63 -0.20 -14.72
C GLN A 28 -18.11 -0.34 -15.10
N LYS A 29 -18.91 0.70 -14.91
CA LYS A 29 -20.34 0.69 -15.28
C LYS A 29 -20.56 0.47 -16.78
N THR A 30 -19.70 1.02 -17.62
CA THR A 30 -19.80 0.84 -19.06
C THR A 30 -19.47 -0.61 -19.49
N LEU A 31 -18.64 -1.30 -18.68
CA LEU A 31 -18.22 -2.70 -18.92
C LEU A 31 -19.14 -3.73 -18.25
N GLU A 32 -20.08 -3.31 -17.37
CA GLU A 32 -20.91 -4.22 -16.56
C GLU A 32 -21.94 -5.05 -17.36
N ASP A 33 -22.25 -4.68 -18.59
CA ASP A 33 -23.22 -5.39 -19.41
C ASP A 33 -22.67 -6.70 -20.03
N ASP A 34 -21.37 -7.02 -19.81
CA ASP A 34 -20.75 -8.22 -20.36
C ASP A 34 -20.29 -9.17 -19.24
N ALA A 35 -21.11 -10.19 -18.99
CA ALA A 35 -20.87 -11.17 -17.91
C ALA A 35 -19.57 -11.97 -18.09
N GLU A 36 -19.16 -12.24 -19.34
CA GLU A 36 -17.92 -12.98 -19.64
C GLU A 36 -16.70 -12.13 -19.30
N LEU A 37 -16.77 -10.86 -19.61
CA LEU A 37 -15.74 -9.91 -19.31
C LEU A 37 -15.57 -9.72 -17.80
N GLN A 38 -16.67 -9.61 -17.07
CA GLN A 38 -16.65 -9.51 -15.63
C GLN A 38 -16.02 -10.75 -14.98
N ALA A 39 -16.38 -11.95 -15.44
CA ALA A 39 -15.80 -13.20 -14.96
C ALA A 39 -14.26 -13.23 -15.16
N ALA A 40 -13.78 -12.77 -16.32
CA ALA A 40 -12.34 -12.71 -16.60
C ALA A 40 -11.61 -11.68 -15.72
N LEU A 41 -12.24 -10.54 -15.44
CA LEU A 41 -11.68 -9.52 -14.54
C LEU A 41 -11.60 -10.01 -13.09
N GLU A 42 -12.61 -10.70 -12.60
CA GLU A 42 -12.59 -11.32 -11.28
C GLU A 42 -11.52 -12.41 -11.19
N GLN A 43 -11.34 -13.18 -12.25
CA GLN A 43 -10.32 -14.22 -12.32
C GLN A 43 -8.90 -13.66 -12.24
N ILE A 44 -8.61 -12.57 -12.97
CA ILE A 44 -7.31 -11.89 -12.85
C ILE A 44 -7.09 -11.37 -11.44
N LYS A 45 -8.08 -10.70 -10.87
CA LYS A 45 -7.97 -10.16 -9.50
C LYS A 45 -7.66 -11.26 -8.49
N ALA A 46 -8.38 -12.38 -8.57
CA ALA A 46 -8.14 -13.53 -7.71
C ALA A 46 -6.74 -14.13 -7.90
N ALA A 47 -6.27 -14.23 -9.15
CA ALA A 47 -4.93 -14.72 -9.46
C ALA A 47 -3.82 -13.79 -8.93
N GLU A 48 -4.00 -12.47 -9.02
CA GLU A 48 -3.05 -11.48 -8.48
C GLU A 48 -3.02 -11.49 -6.94
N GLU A 49 -4.16 -11.65 -6.29
CA GLU A 49 -4.23 -11.79 -4.83
C GLU A 49 -3.50 -13.05 -4.36
N GLU A 50 -3.69 -14.18 -5.05
CA GLU A 50 -2.97 -15.43 -4.76
C GLU A 50 -1.47 -15.29 -5.02
N GLN A 51 -1.05 -14.62 -6.09
CA GLN A 51 0.36 -14.34 -6.35
C GLN A 51 0.99 -13.54 -5.21
N ARG A 52 0.37 -12.45 -4.78
CA ARG A 52 0.87 -11.63 -3.67
C ARG A 52 0.97 -12.43 -2.36
N ALA A 53 -0.03 -13.27 -2.09
CA ALA A 53 -0.04 -14.12 -0.91
C ALA A 53 1.07 -15.16 -0.95
N SER A 54 1.30 -15.80 -2.11
CA SER A 54 2.36 -16.78 -2.30
C SER A 54 3.76 -16.17 -2.25
N GLU A 55 3.98 -14.99 -2.83
CA GLU A 55 5.23 -14.24 -2.74
C GLU A 55 5.56 -13.86 -1.30
N HIS A 56 4.57 -13.40 -0.54
CA HIS A 56 4.76 -13.11 0.89
C HIS A 56 5.09 -14.38 1.70
N ALA A 57 4.45 -15.51 1.41
CA ALA A 57 4.73 -16.78 2.07
C ALA A 57 6.15 -17.28 1.73
N GLN A 58 6.57 -17.17 0.48
CA GLN A 58 7.91 -17.52 0.02
C GLN A 58 8.98 -16.70 0.74
N HIS A 59 8.86 -15.36 0.77
CA HIS A 59 9.81 -14.52 1.49
C HIS A 59 9.90 -14.87 2.97
N LYS A 60 8.77 -15.20 3.60
CA LYS A 60 8.76 -15.61 5.00
C LYS A 60 9.47 -16.93 5.23
N SER A 61 9.26 -17.93 4.37
CA SER A 61 9.93 -19.24 4.49
C SER A 61 11.44 -19.14 4.21
N GLU A 62 11.85 -18.28 3.27
CA GLU A 62 13.25 -17.96 3.00
C GLU A 62 13.94 -17.32 4.22
N ASP A 63 13.31 -16.31 4.84
CA ASP A 63 13.81 -15.67 6.06
C ASP A 63 13.94 -16.66 7.23
N GLU A 64 12.96 -17.58 7.39
CA GLU A 64 12.98 -18.62 8.42
C GLU A 64 14.14 -19.59 8.20
N ALA A 65 14.38 -20.06 6.97
CA ALA A 65 15.48 -20.94 6.60
C ALA A 65 16.84 -20.25 6.81
N GLN A 66 16.99 -19.01 6.35
CA GLN A 66 18.19 -18.22 6.52
C GLN A 66 18.52 -17.97 8.00
N SER A 67 17.51 -17.63 8.81
CA SER A 67 17.67 -17.44 10.25
C SER A 67 18.15 -18.74 10.94
N GLN A 68 17.60 -19.88 10.52
CA GLN A 68 18.00 -21.18 11.03
C GLN A 68 19.43 -21.53 10.64
N GLN A 69 19.85 -21.23 9.43
CA GLN A 69 21.22 -21.44 8.94
C GLN A 69 22.24 -20.62 9.74
N ILE A 70 21.90 -19.37 10.06
CA ILE A 70 22.74 -18.51 10.93
C ILE A 70 22.91 -19.13 12.31
N LYS A 71 21.84 -19.69 12.92
CA LYS A 71 21.92 -20.36 14.22
C LYS A 71 22.83 -21.58 14.16
N ILE A 72 22.77 -22.38 13.10
CA ILE A 72 23.67 -23.52 12.89
C ILE A 72 25.13 -23.07 12.81
N GLN A 73 25.41 -22.02 12.01
CA GLN A 73 26.77 -21.49 11.88
C GLN A 73 27.33 -20.98 13.23
N GLN A 74 26.50 -20.32 14.03
CA GLN A 74 26.88 -19.85 15.36
C GLN A 74 27.18 -21.05 16.31
N ALA A 75 26.33 -22.07 16.30
CA ALA A 75 26.52 -23.28 17.10
C ALA A 75 27.76 -24.06 16.67
N GLU A 76 28.01 -24.21 15.37
CA GLU A 76 29.22 -24.81 14.80
C GLU A 76 30.48 -24.00 15.15
N SER A 77 30.43 -22.69 15.07
CA SER A 77 31.52 -21.80 15.48
C SER A 77 31.84 -21.97 16.98
N SER A 78 30.82 -22.16 17.81
CA SER A 78 31.00 -22.43 19.24
C SER A 78 31.62 -23.81 19.50
N LEU A 79 31.24 -24.84 18.72
CA LEU A 79 31.76 -26.21 18.82
C LEU A 79 33.24 -26.26 18.42
N TYR A 80 33.61 -25.62 17.30
CA TYR A 80 34.97 -25.70 16.75
C TYR A 80 35.90 -24.58 17.23
N GLY A 81 35.36 -23.52 17.85
CA GLY A 81 36.11 -22.35 18.32
C GLY A 81 36.97 -22.59 19.57
N GLY A 82 36.93 -23.81 20.14
CA GLY A 82 37.78 -24.19 21.27
C GLY A 82 37.37 -23.56 22.61
N LEU A 83 36.25 -22.90 22.68
CA LEU A 83 35.73 -22.27 23.91
C LEU A 83 35.15 -23.31 24.88
N VAL A 84 34.48 -24.33 24.35
CA VAL A 84 33.89 -25.43 25.12
C VAL A 84 34.91 -26.58 25.21
N ARG A 85 35.33 -26.93 26.43
CA ARG A 85 36.33 -28.01 26.69
C ARG A 85 35.75 -29.22 27.43
N ASN A 86 34.56 -29.07 27.97
CA ASN A 86 33.88 -30.15 28.71
C ASN A 86 33.32 -31.18 27.70
N PRO A 87 33.71 -32.48 27.79
CA PRO A 87 33.25 -33.51 26.88
C PRO A 87 31.74 -33.67 26.82
N LYS A 88 31.05 -33.50 27.96
CA LYS A 88 29.60 -33.58 28.03
C LYS A 88 28.92 -32.39 27.28
N GLU A 89 29.40 -31.18 27.50
CA GLU A 89 28.90 -30.01 26.82
C GLU A 89 29.15 -30.06 25.30
N LEU A 90 30.29 -30.62 24.87
CA LEU A 90 30.56 -30.84 23.43
C LEU A 90 29.56 -31.87 22.84
N GLN A 91 29.22 -32.91 23.57
CA GLN A 91 28.26 -33.91 23.11
C GLN A 91 26.84 -33.32 23.03
N ASP A 92 26.45 -32.53 24.02
CA ASP A 92 25.17 -31.84 24.05
C ASP A 92 25.08 -30.84 22.87
N LEU A 93 26.12 -30.04 22.61
CA LEU A 93 26.19 -29.09 21.50
C LEU A 93 26.14 -29.79 20.14
N GLN A 94 26.77 -30.95 19.98
CA GLN A 94 26.65 -31.76 18.77
C GLN A 94 25.23 -32.26 18.53
N ALA A 95 24.54 -32.69 19.60
CA ALA A 95 23.14 -33.11 19.52
C ALA A 95 22.22 -31.95 19.12
N ASP A 96 22.46 -30.77 19.68
CA ASP A 96 21.75 -29.57 19.35
C ASP A 96 21.95 -29.18 17.88
N ILE A 97 23.18 -29.16 17.37
CA ILE A 97 23.49 -28.91 15.94
C ILE A 97 22.77 -29.93 15.05
N ALA A 98 22.76 -31.22 15.42
CA ALA A 98 22.05 -32.23 14.65
C ALA A 98 20.53 -31.97 14.62
N SER A 99 19.95 -31.49 15.72
CA SER A 99 18.55 -31.10 15.80
C SER A 99 18.27 -29.88 14.96
N LEU A 100 19.09 -28.81 15.03
CA LEU A 100 18.98 -27.62 14.23
C LEU A 100 19.05 -27.93 12.72
N LYS A 101 19.95 -28.82 12.30
CA LYS A 101 20.06 -29.25 10.88
C LYS A 101 18.83 -30.03 10.41
N LYS A 102 18.25 -30.89 11.28
CA LYS A 102 16.97 -31.55 10.94
C LYS A 102 15.84 -30.54 10.76
N HIS A 103 15.79 -29.53 11.62
CA HIS A 103 14.80 -28.47 11.50
C HIS A 103 15.02 -27.63 10.23
N LEU A 104 16.28 -27.32 9.88
CA LEU A 104 16.61 -26.63 8.62
C LEU A 104 16.08 -27.40 7.41
N ALA A 105 16.28 -28.71 7.35
CA ALA A 105 15.77 -29.52 6.24
C ALA A 105 14.24 -29.42 6.06
N VAL A 106 13.50 -29.31 7.17
CA VAL A 106 12.03 -29.09 7.11
C VAL A 106 11.69 -27.69 6.59
N LEU A 107 12.47 -26.68 7.00
CA LEU A 107 12.28 -25.30 6.51
C LEU A 107 12.61 -25.17 5.01
N GLU A 108 13.70 -25.79 4.56
CA GLU A 108 14.08 -25.83 3.14
C GLU A 108 13.02 -26.54 2.27
N GLU A 109 12.45 -27.64 2.77
CA GLU A 109 11.35 -28.32 2.08
C GLU A 109 10.11 -27.42 1.95
N ARG A 110 9.79 -26.66 3.01
CA ARG A 110 8.69 -25.69 2.99
C ARG A 110 8.98 -24.53 2.03
N GLU A 111 10.20 -24.01 2.02
CA GLU A 111 10.64 -22.96 1.08
C GLU A 111 10.45 -23.43 -0.37
N LEU A 112 10.86 -24.66 -0.71
CA LEU A 112 10.65 -25.24 -2.02
C LEU A 112 9.16 -25.34 -2.39
N GLN A 113 8.30 -25.71 -1.45
CA GLN A 113 6.85 -25.76 -1.68
C GLN A 113 6.27 -24.37 -1.93
N ASP A 114 6.69 -23.37 -1.15
CA ASP A 114 6.26 -21.98 -1.32
C ASP A 114 6.77 -21.39 -2.65
N MET A 115 7.99 -21.73 -3.09
CA MET A 115 8.51 -21.36 -4.41
C MET A 115 7.66 -21.95 -5.55
N LEU A 116 7.33 -23.24 -5.49
CA LEU A 116 6.48 -23.89 -6.49
C LEU A 116 5.08 -23.28 -6.53
N ARG A 117 4.55 -22.91 -5.37
CA ARG A 117 3.27 -22.21 -5.28
C ARG A 117 3.34 -20.82 -5.93
N THR A 118 4.41 -20.09 -5.72
CA THR A 118 4.63 -18.77 -6.34
C THR A 118 4.75 -18.89 -7.85
N GLU A 119 5.51 -19.86 -8.37
CA GLU A 119 5.59 -20.12 -9.81
C GLU A 119 4.24 -20.46 -10.42
N SER A 120 3.46 -21.30 -9.74
CA SER A 120 2.11 -21.67 -10.18
C SER A 120 1.18 -20.45 -10.19
N ALA A 121 1.23 -19.61 -9.16
CA ALA A 121 0.43 -18.39 -9.08
C ALA A 121 0.81 -17.38 -10.18
N GLN A 122 2.10 -17.21 -10.46
CA GLN A 122 2.58 -16.38 -11.58
C GLN A 122 2.12 -16.89 -12.93
N ALA A 123 2.13 -18.21 -13.13
CA ALA A 123 1.60 -18.82 -14.35
C ALA A 123 0.07 -18.61 -14.49
N ALA A 124 -0.67 -18.68 -13.38
CA ALA A 124 -2.10 -18.41 -13.35
C ALA A 124 -2.43 -16.97 -13.74
N VAL A 125 -1.67 -15.97 -13.22
CA VAL A 125 -1.83 -14.57 -13.61
C VAL A 125 -1.60 -14.39 -15.11
N LYS A 126 -0.50 -14.93 -15.65
CA LYS A 126 -0.22 -14.85 -17.10
C LYS A 126 -1.33 -15.46 -17.94
N LYS A 127 -1.88 -16.61 -17.51
CA LYS A 127 -2.99 -17.27 -18.19
C LYS A 127 -4.24 -16.40 -18.16
N ALA A 128 -4.62 -15.88 -17.00
CA ALA A 128 -5.78 -15.02 -16.86
C ALA A 128 -5.66 -13.72 -17.69
N GLN A 129 -4.46 -13.12 -17.77
CA GLN A 129 -4.18 -11.97 -18.62
C GLN A 129 -4.35 -12.29 -20.11
N LEU A 130 -3.90 -13.48 -20.56
CA LEU A 130 -4.08 -13.92 -21.93
C LEU A 130 -5.56 -14.12 -22.27
N GLU A 131 -6.31 -14.78 -21.39
CA GLU A 131 -7.76 -14.99 -21.55
C GLU A 131 -8.52 -13.66 -21.63
N LEU A 132 -8.19 -12.70 -20.74
CA LEU A 132 -8.76 -11.35 -20.81
C LEU A 132 -8.45 -10.68 -22.15
N SER A 133 -7.20 -10.73 -22.60
CA SER A 133 -6.79 -10.16 -23.90
C SER A 133 -7.58 -10.73 -25.08
N GLN A 134 -7.86 -12.05 -25.06
CA GLN A 134 -8.67 -12.72 -26.09
C GLN A 134 -10.13 -12.24 -26.05
N ILE A 135 -10.71 -12.12 -24.86
CA ILE A 135 -12.07 -11.61 -24.67
C ILE A 135 -12.17 -10.16 -25.17
N GLN A 136 -11.19 -9.33 -24.81
CA GLN A 136 -11.11 -7.93 -25.25
C GLN A 136 -10.99 -7.79 -26.77
N ALA A 137 -10.13 -8.62 -27.39
CA ALA A 137 -9.98 -8.62 -28.85
C ALA A 137 -11.29 -8.99 -29.58
N ARG A 138 -12.10 -9.84 -28.95
CA ARG A 138 -13.41 -10.26 -29.49
C ARG A 138 -14.48 -9.18 -29.32
N LEU A 139 -14.46 -8.43 -28.21
CA LEU A 139 -15.46 -7.40 -27.91
C LEU A 139 -15.30 -6.11 -28.72
N GLY A 140 -14.24 -5.99 -29.50
CA GLY A 140 -14.01 -4.88 -30.42
C GLY A 140 -13.30 -3.67 -29.84
N GLY A 141 -13.10 -2.66 -30.71
CA GLY A 141 -12.20 -1.52 -30.41
C GLY A 141 -12.63 -0.61 -29.25
N GLU A 142 -13.94 -0.46 -29.01
CA GLU A 142 -14.44 0.43 -27.94
C GLU A 142 -14.10 -0.09 -26.55
N HIS A 143 -14.27 -1.40 -26.33
CA HIS A 143 -13.93 -2.03 -25.06
C HIS A 143 -12.41 -2.06 -24.82
N ARG A 144 -11.62 -2.22 -25.86
CA ARG A 144 -10.15 -2.21 -25.76
C ARG A 144 -9.61 -0.90 -25.19
N GLN A 145 -10.10 0.23 -25.68
CA GLN A 145 -9.68 1.54 -25.17
C GLN A 145 -10.03 1.73 -23.71
N LEU A 146 -11.23 1.29 -23.29
CA LEU A 146 -11.66 1.35 -21.89
C LEU A 146 -10.79 0.49 -20.97
N PHE A 147 -10.29 -0.66 -21.46
CA PHE A 147 -9.40 -1.51 -20.69
C PHE A 147 -8.00 -0.91 -20.52
N GLU A 148 -7.44 -0.38 -21.60
CA GLU A 148 -6.13 0.30 -21.57
C GLU A 148 -6.19 1.51 -20.61
N GLU A 149 -7.29 2.26 -20.65
CA GLU A 149 -7.52 3.38 -19.73
C GLU A 149 -7.66 2.89 -18.28
N LYS A 150 -8.41 1.80 -18.04
CA LYS A 150 -8.59 1.23 -16.70
C LYS A 150 -7.26 0.75 -16.10
N GLU A 151 -6.43 0.08 -16.88
CA GLU A 151 -5.10 -0.38 -16.44
C GLU A 151 -4.21 0.81 -16.07
N SER A 152 -4.14 1.83 -16.91
CA SER A 152 -3.39 3.07 -16.63
C SER A 152 -3.87 3.76 -15.34
N LEU A 153 -5.19 3.84 -15.16
CA LEU A 153 -5.79 4.46 -13.95
C LEU A 153 -5.52 3.63 -12.69
N ASN A 154 -5.47 2.31 -12.76
CA ASN A 154 -5.09 1.47 -11.62
C ASN A 154 -3.63 1.70 -11.21
N HIS A 155 -2.70 1.75 -12.14
CA HIS A 155 -1.30 2.09 -11.86
C HIS A 155 -1.17 3.50 -11.24
N GLU A 156 -1.94 4.46 -11.74
CA GLU A 156 -1.97 5.80 -11.15
C GLU A 156 -2.51 5.78 -9.72
N LEU A 157 -3.55 5.00 -9.46
CA LEU A 157 -4.15 4.84 -8.13
C LEU A 157 -3.15 4.26 -7.13
N ASP A 158 -2.44 3.18 -7.49
CA ASP A 158 -1.41 2.56 -6.64
C ASP A 158 -0.29 3.54 -6.29
N ARG A 159 0.16 4.33 -7.27
CA ARG A 159 1.16 5.38 -7.05
C ARG A 159 0.64 6.45 -6.08
N LEU A 160 -0.58 6.93 -6.29
CA LEU A 160 -1.19 7.96 -5.44
C LEU A 160 -1.45 7.47 -4.02
N GLN A 161 -1.83 6.20 -3.84
CA GLN A 161 -2.00 5.60 -2.51
C GLN A 161 -0.67 5.51 -1.76
N SER A 162 0.41 5.15 -2.44
CA SER A 162 1.76 5.15 -1.87
C SER A 162 2.20 6.57 -1.48
N GLU A 163 1.94 7.56 -2.32
CA GLU A 163 2.22 8.98 -2.04
C GLU A 163 1.38 9.49 -0.85
N ARG A 164 0.10 9.10 -0.78
CA ARG A 164 -0.77 9.39 0.35
C ARG A 164 -0.22 8.86 1.66
N GLN A 165 0.22 7.60 1.66
CA GLN A 165 0.80 6.97 2.84
C GLN A 165 2.06 7.70 3.31
N ALA A 166 2.94 8.05 2.38
CA ALA A 166 4.14 8.83 2.68
C ALA A 166 3.81 10.23 3.23
N ALA A 167 2.83 10.93 2.63
CA ALA A 167 2.39 12.23 3.10
C ALA A 167 1.74 12.16 4.49
N ALA A 168 0.90 11.16 4.74
CA ALA A 168 0.21 10.96 6.01
C ALA A 168 1.18 10.61 7.15
N SER A 169 2.23 9.84 6.88
CA SER A 169 3.23 9.46 7.90
C SER A 169 3.99 10.63 8.50
N ALA A 170 4.08 11.75 7.77
CA ALA A 170 4.73 12.98 8.24
C ALA A 170 3.82 13.89 9.07
N ILE A 171 2.53 13.54 9.24
CA ILE A 171 1.51 14.36 9.92
C ILE A 171 1.19 13.75 11.29
N ALA A 172 1.05 14.60 12.30
CA ALA A 172 0.68 14.15 13.65
C ALA A 172 -0.72 13.48 13.65
N VAL A 173 -0.86 12.37 14.36
CA VAL A 173 -2.07 11.52 14.35
C VAL A 173 -3.35 12.29 14.71
N ASN A 174 -3.28 13.20 15.67
CA ASN A 174 -4.42 14.06 16.05
C ASN A 174 -4.87 15.00 14.92
N MET A 175 -3.92 15.55 14.16
CA MET A 175 -4.21 16.42 13.02
C MET A 175 -4.77 15.65 11.83
N LEU A 176 -4.24 14.45 11.57
CA LEU A 176 -4.74 13.56 10.54
C LEU A 176 -6.19 13.15 10.83
N LYS A 177 -6.51 12.82 12.08
CA LYS A 177 -7.88 12.48 12.50
C LYS A 177 -8.84 13.65 12.28
N ALA A 178 -8.47 14.85 12.69
CA ALA A 178 -9.29 16.06 12.46
C ALA A 178 -9.51 16.34 10.97
N TYR A 179 -8.49 16.11 10.14
CA TYR A 179 -8.57 16.23 8.70
C TYR A 179 -9.54 15.21 8.09
N ASP A 180 -9.43 13.92 8.45
CA ASP A 180 -10.28 12.86 7.90
C ASP A 180 -11.76 13.08 8.28
N GLU A 181 -12.04 13.48 9.51
CA GLU A 181 -13.39 13.84 9.96
C GLU A 181 -13.99 15.01 9.14
N LEU A 182 -13.22 16.07 8.95
CA LEU A 182 -13.64 17.21 8.14
C LEU A 182 -13.83 16.85 6.67
N ARG A 183 -12.93 16.03 6.12
CA ARG A 183 -13.02 15.56 4.73
C ARG A 183 -14.32 14.83 4.47
N GLN A 184 -14.72 13.92 5.37
CA GLN A 184 -15.99 13.21 5.27
C GLN A 184 -17.18 14.18 5.34
N GLN A 185 -17.18 15.13 6.28
CA GLN A 185 -18.27 16.08 6.49
C GLN A 185 -18.39 17.14 5.40
N ARG A 186 -17.29 17.47 4.71
CA ARG A 186 -17.18 18.59 3.77
C ARG A 186 -16.97 18.19 2.32
N ARG A 187 -17.48 17.03 1.90
CA ARG A 187 -17.47 16.53 0.52
C ARG A 187 -16.04 16.44 -0.06
N GLY A 188 -15.10 15.92 0.71
CA GLY A 188 -13.72 15.72 0.27
C GLY A 188 -12.77 16.90 0.45
N VAL A 189 -13.25 18.08 0.88
CA VAL A 189 -12.45 19.29 1.06
C VAL A 189 -12.38 19.68 2.53
N ALA A 190 -11.33 19.29 3.24
CA ALA A 190 -11.09 19.60 4.64
C ALA A 190 -10.26 20.88 4.83
N VAL A 191 -9.33 21.14 3.91
CA VAL A 191 -8.42 22.29 3.95
C VAL A 191 -8.82 23.31 2.90
N ALA A 192 -8.95 24.56 3.29
CA ALA A 192 -9.25 25.68 2.41
C ALA A 192 -8.08 26.67 2.35
N GLU A 193 -7.66 26.99 1.14
CA GLU A 193 -6.68 28.02 0.90
C GLU A 193 -7.27 29.41 1.24
N VAL A 194 -6.44 30.27 1.82
CA VAL A 194 -6.76 31.68 2.04
C VAL A 194 -6.24 32.46 0.82
N SER A 195 -7.15 33.05 0.05
CA SER A 195 -6.84 33.91 -1.09
C SER A 195 -7.70 35.17 -1.04
N ASP A 196 -7.14 36.30 -1.41
CA ASP A 196 -7.83 37.61 -1.45
C ASP A 196 -8.55 37.95 -0.14
N ASN A 197 -7.90 37.64 1.00
CA ASN A 197 -8.45 37.82 2.35
C ASN A 197 -9.72 36.99 2.64
N ALA A 198 -10.00 35.97 1.87
CA ALA A 198 -11.18 35.13 2.02
C ALA A 198 -10.84 33.64 2.06
N CYS A 199 -11.72 32.85 2.68
CA CYS A 199 -11.69 31.40 2.58
C CYS A 199 -12.15 30.96 1.19
N ARG A 200 -11.26 30.35 0.40
CA ARG A 200 -11.55 29.94 -0.99
C ARG A 200 -12.66 28.90 -1.10
N ALA A 201 -12.95 28.17 -0.02
CA ALA A 201 -14.01 27.15 -0.03
C ALA A 201 -15.43 27.70 0.21
N CYS A 202 -15.60 28.81 0.94
CA CYS A 202 -16.91 29.35 1.26
C CYS A 202 -17.06 30.87 0.98
N GLY A 203 -16.00 31.54 0.55
CA GLY A 203 -16.01 32.98 0.23
C GLY A 203 -16.04 33.92 1.43
N THR A 204 -16.02 33.42 2.66
CA THR A 204 -16.09 34.27 3.86
C THR A 204 -14.82 35.08 4.00
N ILE A 205 -14.94 36.39 4.19
CA ILE A 205 -13.83 37.30 4.47
C ILE A 205 -13.25 36.96 5.83
N LEU A 206 -11.93 36.82 5.88
CA LEU A 206 -11.19 36.49 7.10
C LEU A 206 -10.49 37.73 7.64
N THR A 207 -10.54 37.92 8.96
CA THR A 207 -9.81 39.02 9.60
C THR A 207 -8.30 38.83 9.45
N ALA A 208 -7.54 39.92 9.44
CA ALA A 208 -6.08 39.87 9.34
C ALA A 208 -5.46 39.01 10.46
N ALA A 209 -6.04 39.01 11.65
CA ALA A 209 -5.59 38.17 12.76
C ALA A 209 -5.71 36.67 12.43
N ILE A 210 -6.83 36.21 11.89
CA ILE A 210 -7.05 34.79 11.48
C ILE A 210 -6.07 34.41 10.37
N GLN A 211 -5.87 35.29 9.38
CA GLN A 211 -4.92 35.03 8.28
C GLN A 211 -3.49 34.90 8.80
N GLN A 212 -3.08 35.80 9.68
CA GLN A 212 -1.75 35.78 10.29
C GLN A 212 -1.55 34.53 11.15
N THR A 213 -2.53 34.17 11.96
CA THR A 213 -2.49 32.93 12.74
C THR A 213 -2.37 31.71 11.81
N ALA A 214 -3.14 31.62 10.73
CA ALA A 214 -3.07 30.51 9.78
C ALA A 214 -1.69 30.37 9.09
N ARG A 215 -0.92 31.46 8.96
CA ARG A 215 0.43 31.45 8.37
C ARG A 215 1.50 30.94 9.32
N TYR A 216 1.44 31.33 10.60
CA TYR A 216 2.57 31.20 11.51
C TYR A 216 2.38 30.19 12.64
N THR A 217 1.16 29.68 12.85
CA THR A 217 0.91 28.72 13.93
C THR A 217 1.23 27.29 13.53
N THR A 218 1.60 26.51 14.54
CA THR A 218 1.70 25.04 14.45
C THR A 218 0.36 24.35 14.72
N GLU A 219 -0.64 25.08 15.20
CA GLU A 219 -2.00 24.58 15.45
C GLU A 219 -2.89 24.77 14.24
N LEU A 220 -3.95 23.96 14.16
CA LEU A 220 -4.92 24.05 13.06
C LEU A 220 -5.86 25.24 13.28
N VAL A 221 -5.89 26.15 12.33
CA VAL A 221 -6.81 27.30 12.33
C VAL A 221 -8.00 26.96 11.44
N HIS A 222 -9.20 27.18 11.97
CA HIS A 222 -10.44 26.85 11.25
C HIS A 222 -11.16 28.09 10.77
N CYS A 223 -11.80 27.97 9.61
CA CYS A 223 -12.67 29.01 9.08
C CYS A 223 -13.90 29.17 9.99
N PRO A 224 -14.23 30.39 10.47
CA PRO A 224 -15.33 30.63 11.39
C PRO A 224 -16.72 30.31 10.78
N SER A 225 -16.84 30.32 9.45
CA SER A 225 -18.07 30.06 8.75
C SER A 225 -18.26 28.60 8.35
N CYS A 226 -17.26 27.98 7.70
CA CYS A 226 -17.43 26.63 7.18
C CYS A 226 -16.67 25.54 7.96
N GLY A 227 -15.88 25.91 8.97
CA GLY A 227 -15.15 24.99 9.82
C GLY A 227 -13.93 24.30 9.18
N ARG A 228 -13.64 24.55 7.90
CA ARG A 228 -12.48 23.95 7.23
C ARG A 228 -11.17 24.49 7.81
N ILE A 229 -10.14 23.68 7.77
CA ILE A 229 -8.79 24.07 8.15
C ILE A 229 -8.29 25.12 7.15
N LEU A 230 -7.75 26.23 7.64
CA LEU A 230 -7.20 27.29 6.81
C LEU A 230 -5.73 27.06 6.52
N TYR A 231 -5.37 27.13 5.24
CA TYR A 231 -4.01 27.17 4.75
C TYR A 231 -3.72 28.53 4.12
N ALA A 232 -2.74 29.27 4.62
CA ALA A 232 -2.29 30.54 4.10
C ALA A 232 -0.82 30.44 3.68
N VAL A 233 -0.52 30.93 2.48
CA VAL A 233 0.85 31.06 1.94
C VAL A 233 1.52 32.31 2.52
#